data_ee4468c9a2005397fcb36964bd6b6ed9
#
_entry.id   ee4468c9a2005397fcb36964bd6b6ed9
#
_cell.length_a   1.000
_cell.length_b   1.000
_cell.length_c   1.000
_cell.angle_alpha   90.00
_cell.angle_beta   90.00
_cell.angle_gamma   90.00
#
_symmetry.space_group_name_H-M   'P 1'
#
loop_
_entity.id
_entity.type
_entity.pdbx_description
1 polymer ?
#
loop_
_entity_poly.entity_id
_entity_poly.type
_entity_poly.pdbx_seq_one_letter_code
_entity_poly.pdbx_strand_id
1 'polypeptide(L)'
;MNLIADIGNGTMNVLYMINGKPQQDKMFTEKFGTYQCTLSVREQFMRKTNREINDAIIDEVLITGTANIAPADMKIIKGIAAEYVRDIFRRLREHGYDDSTVMLYITGGGGCLVKNFSKFNADRVKFVDDICAAAKGYEYLAEAQLKAEGKV
;
A
#
# COMPACT_ATOMS: atom_id res chain seq x y z
N MET A 1 10.14 -16.96 1.31
CA MET A 1 8.71 -16.69 1.42
C MET A 1 8.49 -15.21 1.11
N ASN A 2 7.58 -14.90 0.21
CA ASN A 2 7.35 -13.53 -0.24
C ASN A 2 5.87 -13.18 -0.13
N LEU A 3 5.56 -11.95 0.23
CA LEU A 3 4.23 -11.39 0.25
C LEU A 3 4.23 -10.14 -0.62
N ILE A 4 3.29 -10.06 -1.54
CA ILE A 4 3.11 -8.90 -2.41
C ILE A 4 1.83 -8.20 -1.98
N ALA A 5 1.95 -6.93 -1.60
CA ALA A 5 0.84 -6.07 -1.26
C ALA A 5 0.70 -4.98 -2.34
N ASP A 6 -0.32 -5.09 -3.15
CA ASP A 6 -0.70 -4.07 -4.12
C ASP A 6 -1.72 -3.13 -3.49
N ILE A 7 -1.27 -1.96 -3.07
CA ILE A 7 -2.10 -0.96 -2.39
C ILE A 7 -2.49 0.09 -3.43
N GLY A 8 -3.65 -0.11 -4.04
CA GLY A 8 -4.22 0.82 -5.01
C GLY A 8 -4.99 1.96 -4.36
N ASN A 9 -5.80 2.64 -5.15
CA ASN A 9 -6.64 3.74 -4.68
C ASN A 9 -7.76 3.25 -3.75
N GLY A 10 -8.48 2.20 -4.13
CA GLY A 10 -9.65 1.70 -3.41
C GLY A 10 -9.41 0.44 -2.60
N THR A 11 -8.43 -0.38 -2.95
CA THR A 11 -8.21 -1.70 -2.38
C THR A 11 -6.75 -1.99 -2.11
N MET A 12 -6.52 -2.91 -1.19
CA MET A 12 -5.25 -3.60 -0.97
C MET A 12 -5.45 -5.06 -1.39
N ASN A 13 -4.70 -5.50 -2.39
CA ASN A 13 -4.67 -6.89 -2.85
C ASN A 13 -3.39 -7.54 -2.34
N VAL A 14 -3.50 -8.70 -1.72
CA VAL A 14 -2.36 -9.40 -1.15
C VAL A 14 -2.21 -10.78 -1.76
N LEU A 15 -1.01 -11.06 -2.25
CA LEU A 15 -0.61 -12.32 -2.84
C LEU A 15 0.54 -12.93 -2.04
N TYR A 16 0.35 -14.14 -1.57
CA TYR A 16 1.37 -14.89 -0.85
C TYR A 16 2.09 -15.85 -1.78
N MET A 17 3.43 -15.84 -1.77
CA MET A 17 4.27 -16.63 -2.66
C MET A 17 5.23 -17.52 -1.86
N ILE A 18 5.24 -18.82 -2.15
CA ILE A 18 6.22 -19.78 -1.60
C ILE A 18 6.97 -20.41 -2.77
N ASN A 19 8.30 -20.31 -2.76
CA ASN A 19 9.16 -20.88 -3.81
C ASN A 19 8.70 -20.49 -5.24
N GLY A 20 8.33 -19.22 -5.43
CA GLY A 20 7.88 -18.69 -6.71
C GLY A 20 6.47 -19.11 -7.13
N LYS A 21 5.72 -19.82 -6.28
CA LYS A 21 4.34 -20.25 -6.57
C LYS A 21 3.33 -19.51 -5.70
N PRO A 22 2.26 -18.98 -6.29
CA PRO A 22 1.20 -18.31 -5.52
C PRO A 22 0.42 -19.31 -4.67
N GLN A 23 0.07 -18.89 -3.46
CA GLN A 23 -0.77 -19.65 -2.53
C GLN A 23 -2.19 -19.10 -2.61
N GLN A 24 -3.05 -19.73 -3.38
CA GLN A 24 -4.40 -19.25 -3.66
C GLN A 24 -5.29 -19.11 -2.42
N ASP A 25 -5.12 -20.00 -1.45
CA ASP A 25 -5.82 -20.00 -0.17
C ASP A 25 -5.40 -18.85 0.78
N LYS A 26 -4.31 -18.16 0.44
CA LYS A 26 -3.77 -17.02 1.20
C LYS A 26 -3.84 -15.70 0.45
N MET A 27 -4.54 -15.68 -0.67
CA MET A 27 -4.81 -14.44 -1.40
C MET A 27 -6.04 -13.75 -0.84
N PHE A 28 -5.98 -12.44 -0.66
CA PHE A 28 -7.13 -11.69 -0.20
C PHE A 28 -7.15 -10.27 -0.77
N THR A 29 -8.33 -9.68 -0.75
CA THR A 29 -8.56 -8.28 -1.12
C THR A 29 -9.32 -7.61 0.00
N GLU A 30 -8.85 -6.45 0.42
CA GLU A 30 -9.54 -5.61 1.39
C GLU A 30 -9.78 -4.22 0.83
N LYS A 31 -10.86 -3.58 1.24
CA LYS A 31 -11.16 -2.19 0.91
C LYS A 31 -10.31 -1.25 1.79
N PHE A 32 -9.01 -1.24 1.52
CA PHE A 32 -8.00 -0.56 2.33
C PHE A 32 -6.91 0.06 1.44
N GLY A 33 -7.32 0.98 0.57
CA GLY A 33 -6.46 1.69 -0.38
C GLY A 33 -6.11 3.12 0.09
N THR A 34 -5.46 3.87 -0.77
CA THR A 34 -5.02 5.25 -0.45
C THR A 34 -6.18 6.22 -0.26
N TYR A 35 -7.27 6.04 -1.03
CA TYR A 35 -8.45 6.89 -0.91
C TYR A 35 -9.15 6.72 0.44
N GLN A 36 -9.18 5.52 1.02
CA GLN A 36 -9.70 5.31 2.38
C GLN A 36 -8.85 6.06 3.41
N CYS A 37 -7.54 6.20 3.18
CA CYS A 37 -6.68 7.03 4.02
C CYS A 37 -7.08 8.50 3.92
N THR A 38 -7.27 9.04 2.71
CA THR A 38 -7.75 10.41 2.49
C THR A 38 -9.07 10.67 3.20
N LEU A 39 -10.03 9.75 3.07
CA LEU A 39 -11.33 9.84 3.77
C LEU A 39 -11.16 9.85 5.30
N SER A 40 -10.30 8.98 5.83
CA SER A 40 -10.02 8.90 7.27
C SER A 40 -9.39 10.20 7.79
N VAL A 41 -8.44 10.77 7.04
CA VAL A 41 -7.82 12.05 7.38
C VAL A 41 -8.85 13.15 7.40
N ARG A 42 -9.66 13.28 6.35
CA ARG A 42 -10.70 14.32 6.24
C ARG A 42 -11.68 14.27 7.42
N GLU A 43 -12.19 13.07 7.73
CA GLU A 43 -13.16 12.88 8.80
C GLU A 43 -12.57 13.17 10.18
N GLN A 44 -11.39 12.64 10.48
CA GLN A 44 -10.75 12.84 11.78
C GLN A 44 -10.23 14.27 11.94
N PHE A 45 -9.75 14.91 10.87
CA PHE A 45 -9.35 16.31 10.90
C PHE A 45 -10.54 17.22 11.26
N MET A 46 -11.70 17.00 10.61
CA MET A 46 -12.93 17.72 10.95
C MET A 46 -13.32 17.53 12.42
N ARG A 47 -13.28 16.29 12.92
CA ARG A 47 -13.61 16.00 14.33
C ARG A 47 -12.67 16.71 15.32
N LYS A 48 -11.37 16.79 14.99
CA LYS A 48 -10.34 17.36 15.88
C LYS A 48 -10.28 18.88 15.84
N THR A 49 -10.60 19.51 14.70
CA THR A 49 -10.39 20.93 14.47
C THR A 49 -11.68 21.72 14.25
N ASN A 50 -12.79 21.03 14.01
CA ASN A 50 -14.05 21.60 13.54
C ASN A 50 -13.89 22.44 12.26
N ARG A 51 -12.92 22.07 11.42
CA ARG A 51 -12.64 22.72 10.12
C ARG A 51 -12.56 21.67 9.02
N GLU A 52 -12.95 22.04 7.81
CA GLU A 52 -12.70 21.24 6.62
C GLU A 52 -11.29 21.46 6.10
N ILE A 53 -10.74 20.43 5.45
CA ILE A 53 -9.49 20.50 4.70
C ILE A 53 -9.70 19.94 3.31
N ASN A 54 -9.05 20.56 2.31
CA ASN A 54 -9.16 20.14 0.91
C ASN A 54 -8.44 18.80 0.70
N ASP A 55 -9.10 17.88 0.02
CA ASP A 55 -8.54 16.55 -0.31
C ASP A 55 -7.21 16.66 -1.08
N ALA A 56 -7.03 17.67 -1.94
CA ALA A 56 -5.78 17.89 -2.65
C ALA A 56 -4.60 18.17 -1.71
N ILE A 57 -4.83 18.87 -0.60
CA ILE A 57 -3.82 19.11 0.44
C ILE A 57 -3.51 17.80 1.18
N ILE A 58 -4.54 17.02 1.50
CA ILE A 58 -4.36 15.72 2.14
C ILE A 58 -3.52 14.82 1.23
N ASP A 59 -3.89 14.71 -0.04
CA ASP A 59 -3.19 13.88 -1.02
C ASP A 59 -1.72 14.32 -1.20
N GLU A 60 -1.45 15.63 -1.23
CA GLU A 60 -0.09 16.16 -1.26
C GLU A 60 0.74 15.67 -0.07
N VAL A 61 0.19 15.77 1.15
CA VAL A 61 0.85 15.27 2.36
C VAL A 61 1.06 13.75 2.30
N LEU A 62 0.06 12.99 1.86
CA LEU A 62 0.16 11.54 1.79
C LEU A 62 1.20 11.07 0.78
N ILE A 63 1.32 11.75 -0.37
CA ILE A 63 2.26 11.39 -1.44
C ILE A 63 3.68 11.86 -1.13
N THR A 64 3.84 13.10 -0.70
CA THR A 64 5.16 13.75 -0.55
C THR A 64 5.69 13.77 0.89
N GLY A 65 4.82 13.53 1.87
CA GLY A 65 5.14 13.64 3.30
C GLY A 65 5.07 15.07 3.83
N THR A 66 4.71 16.07 3.01
CA THR A 66 4.66 17.48 3.40
C THR A 66 3.66 18.26 2.55
N ALA A 67 3.27 19.47 3.01
CA ALA A 67 2.54 20.47 2.26
C ALA A 67 2.74 21.85 2.92
N ASN A 68 2.40 22.91 2.21
CA ASN A 68 2.49 24.27 2.77
C ASN A 68 1.26 24.61 3.61
N ILE A 69 1.18 24.06 4.81
CA ILE A 69 0.09 24.27 5.78
C ILE A 69 0.63 24.55 7.18
N ALA A 70 -0.25 24.95 8.08
CA ALA A 70 0.12 25.20 9.48
C ALA A 70 0.74 23.96 10.13
N PRO A 71 1.83 24.10 10.92
CA PRO A 71 2.49 22.97 11.57
C PRO A 71 1.56 22.09 12.43
N ALA A 72 0.58 22.72 13.09
CA ALA A 72 -0.41 22.00 13.90
C ALA A 72 -1.29 21.09 13.04
N ASP A 73 -1.74 21.57 11.88
CA ASP A 73 -2.54 20.80 10.93
C ASP A 73 -1.74 19.68 10.30
N MET A 74 -0.49 19.96 9.94
CA MET A 74 0.45 18.95 9.44
C MET A 74 0.63 17.81 10.44
N LYS A 75 0.81 18.13 11.73
CA LYS A 75 0.96 17.12 12.79
C LYS A 75 -0.28 16.23 12.91
N ILE A 76 -1.48 16.80 12.79
CA ILE A 76 -2.73 16.04 12.83
C ILE A 76 -2.80 15.07 11.65
N ILE A 77 -2.57 15.54 10.42
CA ILE A 77 -2.64 14.70 9.22
C ILE A 77 -1.61 13.57 9.28
N LYS A 78 -0.36 13.88 9.61
CA LYS A 78 0.70 12.87 9.74
C LYS A 78 0.39 11.82 10.81
N GLY A 79 -0.21 12.23 11.93
CA GLY A 79 -0.62 11.31 12.99
C GLY A 79 -1.67 10.30 12.52
N ILE A 80 -2.68 10.79 11.78
CA ILE A 80 -3.76 9.94 11.24
C ILE A 80 -3.21 9.01 10.15
N ALA A 81 -2.38 9.52 9.25
CA ALA A 81 -1.75 8.72 8.20
C ALA A 81 -0.85 7.62 8.80
N ALA A 82 -0.07 7.92 9.83
CA ALA A 82 0.76 6.93 10.53
C ALA A 82 -0.09 5.83 11.20
N GLU A 83 -1.25 6.18 11.76
CA GLU A 83 -2.18 5.21 12.31
C GLU A 83 -2.76 4.31 11.22
N TYR A 84 -3.14 4.89 10.09
CA TYR A 84 -3.64 4.15 8.93
C TYR A 84 -2.60 3.13 8.41
N VAL A 85 -1.33 3.53 8.32
CA VAL A 85 -0.25 2.61 7.90
C VAL A 85 -0.01 1.51 8.94
N ARG A 86 -0.11 1.81 10.25
CA ARG A 86 -0.08 0.75 11.27
C ARG A 86 -1.20 -0.27 11.08
N ASP A 87 -2.38 0.18 10.69
CA ASP A 87 -3.51 -0.70 10.38
C ASP A 87 -3.27 -1.56 9.14
N ILE A 88 -2.60 -1.03 8.10
CA ILE A 88 -2.14 -1.83 6.95
C ILE A 88 -1.28 -2.99 7.45
N PHE A 89 -0.22 -2.71 8.22
CA PHE A 89 0.66 -3.75 8.74
C PHE A 89 -0.03 -4.72 9.70
N ARG A 90 -0.99 -4.25 10.50
CA ARG A 90 -1.80 -5.13 11.35
C ARG A 90 -2.56 -6.14 10.50
N ARG A 91 -3.25 -5.69 9.44
CA ARG A 91 -3.96 -6.57 8.50
C ARG A 91 -3.05 -7.55 7.79
N LEU A 92 -1.88 -7.11 7.34
CA LEU A 92 -0.90 -8.01 6.75
C LEU A 92 -0.46 -9.10 7.74
N ARG A 93 -0.26 -8.75 9.02
CA ARG A 93 0.08 -9.74 10.07
C ARG A 93 -1.06 -10.72 10.36
N GLU A 94 -2.30 -10.27 10.37
CA GLU A 94 -3.48 -11.13 10.51
C GLU A 94 -3.55 -12.19 9.40
N HIS A 95 -2.98 -11.90 8.23
CA HIS A 95 -2.89 -12.78 7.07
C HIS A 95 -1.53 -13.46 6.90
N GLY A 96 -0.71 -13.51 7.95
CA GLY A 96 0.53 -14.30 7.99
C GLY A 96 1.80 -13.56 7.61
N TYR A 97 1.79 -12.24 7.51
CA TYR A 97 3.02 -11.45 7.40
C TYR A 97 3.79 -11.50 8.73
N ASP A 98 5.07 -11.82 8.63
CA ASP A 98 6.04 -11.79 9.72
C ASP A 98 7.31 -11.13 9.18
N ASP A 99 7.68 -9.99 9.75
CA ASP A 99 8.80 -9.16 9.31
C ASP A 99 10.18 -9.81 9.55
N SER A 100 10.24 -10.89 10.31
CA SER A 100 11.47 -11.68 10.52
C SER A 100 11.70 -12.74 9.45
N THR A 101 10.62 -13.28 8.86
CA THR A 101 10.69 -14.47 7.98
C THR A 101 10.18 -14.23 6.57
N VAL A 102 9.35 -13.18 6.34
CA VAL A 102 8.69 -12.90 5.07
C VAL A 102 9.26 -11.64 4.43
N MET A 103 9.62 -11.71 3.15
CA MET A 103 9.94 -10.54 2.35
C MET A 103 8.64 -9.90 1.85
N LEU A 104 8.44 -8.62 2.15
CA LEU A 104 7.27 -7.84 1.71
C LEU A 104 7.63 -6.98 0.50
N TYR A 105 6.87 -7.13 -0.57
CA TYR A 105 6.92 -6.26 -1.73
C TYR A 105 5.68 -5.40 -1.75
N ILE A 106 5.85 -4.08 -1.80
CA ILE A 106 4.75 -3.11 -1.85
C ILE A 106 4.74 -2.48 -3.23
N THR A 107 3.60 -2.54 -3.90
CA THR A 107 3.34 -1.91 -5.19
C THR A 107 2.08 -1.04 -5.11
N GLY A 108 1.85 -0.23 -6.15
CA GLY A 108 0.73 0.71 -6.19
C GLY A 108 1.00 2.02 -5.45
N GLY A 109 0.04 2.92 -5.51
CA GLY A 109 0.16 4.26 -4.91
C GLY A 109 0.35 4.28 -3.39
N GLY A 110 -0.08 3.23 -2.70
CA GLY A 110 0.09 3.09 -1.26
C GLY A 110 1.53 2.92 -0.78
N GLY A 111 2.47 2.65 -1.69
CA GLY A 111 3.89 2.64 -1.36
C GLY A 111 4.37 3.96 -0.75
N CYS A 112 3.86 5.09 -1.21
CA CYS A 112 4.16 6.41 -0.64
C CYS A 112 3.72 6.52 0.81
N LEU A 113 2.55 5.99 1.16
CA LEU A 113 2.05 6.01 2.54
C LEU A 113 3.00 5.27 3.48
N VAL A 114 3.43 4.07 3.08
CA VAL A 114 4.35 3.27 3.89
C VAL A 114 5.71 3.94 4.02
N LYS A 115 6.26 4.48 2.92
CA LYS A 115 7.53 5.22 2.93
C LYS A 115 7.48 6.44 3.85
N ASN A 116 6.41 7.22 3.80
CA ASN A 116 6.32 8.51 4.48
C ASN A 116 5.89 8.40 5.95
N PHE A 117 5.09 7.37 6.31
CA PHE A 117 4.41 7.34 7.61
C PHE A 117 4.66 6.09 8.45
N SER A 118 5.59 5.22 8.05
CA SER A 118 5.96 4.07 8.88
C SER A 118 7.46 3.93 9.07
N LYS A 119 7.80 3.17 10.12
CA LYS A 119 9.12 2.58 10.29
C LYS A 119 9.03 1.14 9.83
N PHE A 120 9.89 0.72 8.90
CA PHE A 120 9.94 -0.63 8.38
C PHE A 120 11.39 -1.11 8.29
N ASN A 121 11.56 -2.43 8.29
CA ASN A 121 12.88 -3.03 8.06
C ASN A 121 13.21 -2.98 6.57
N ALA A 122 14.14 -2.11 6.17
CA ALA A 122 14.54 -1.93 4.77
C ALA A 122 15.11 -3.20 4.12
N ASP A 123 15.61 -4.13 4.91
CA ASP A 123 16.12 -5.42 4.41
C ASP A 123 14.98 -6.38 4.05
N ARG A 124 13.79 -6.17 4.61
CA ARG A 124 12.61 -7.04 4.46
C ARG A 124 11.45 -6.42 3.72
N VAL A 125 11.49 -5.12 3.44
CA VAL A 125 10.44 -4.42 2.68
C VAL A 125 11.05 -3.82 1.42
N LYS A 126 10.49 -4.16 0.28
CA LYS A 126 10.89 -3.62 -1.04
C LYS A 126 9.70 -2.91 -1.67
N PHE A 127 9.99 -1.77 -2.29
CA PHE A 127 8.99 -1.01 -3.02
C PHE A 127 9.17 -1.20 -4.52
N VAL A 128 8.06 -1.46 -5.21
CA VAL A 128 8.01 -1.56 -6.66
C VAL A 128 7.42 -0.25 -7.17
N ASP A 129 8.28 0.66 -7.58
CA ASP A 129 7.90 2.02 -8.00
C ASP A 129 7.41 2.08 -9.47
N ASP A 130 7.46 0.95 -10.19
CA ASP A 130 6.95 0.86 -11.55
C ASP A 130 5.41 0.78 -11.54
N ILE A 131 4.75 1.85 -11.97
CA ILE A 131 3.28 1.92 -12.08
C ILE A 131 2.71 0.89 -13.07
N CYS A 132 3.52 0.38 -13.98
CA CYS A 132 3.16 -0.64 -14.96
C CYS A 132 3.51 -2.07 -14.52
N ALA A 133 4.00 -2.26 -13.29
CA ALA A 133 4.46 -3.57 -12.82
C ALA A 133 3.41 -4.68 -12.98
N ALA A 134 2.15 -4.40 -12.64
CA ALA A 134 1.05 -5.36 -12.81
C ALA A 134 0.80 -5.69 -14.28
N ALA A 135 0.76 -4.68 -15.16
CA ALA A 135 0.56 -4.86 -16.59
C ALA A 135 1.69 -5.70 -17.22
N LYS A 136 2.94 -5.40 -16.87
CA LYS A 136 4.12 -6.19 -17.31
C LYS A 136 4.06 -7.63 -16.81
N GLY A 137 3.57 -7.84 -15.60
CA GLY A 137 3.36 -9.17 -15.04
C GLY A 137 2.33 -9.97 -15.83
N TYR A 138 1.21 -9.35 -16.21
CA TYR A 138 0.19 -9.99 -17.07
C TYR A 138 0.72 -10.30 -18.47
N GLU A 139 1.46 -9.37 -19.08
CA GLU A 139 2.11 -9.60 -20.39
C GLU A 139 3.05 -10.81 -20.32
N TYR A 140 3.92 -10.86 -19.32
CA TYR A 140 4.83 -11.99 -19.11
C TYR A 140 4.09 -13.32 -18.97
N LEU A 141 3.00 -13.36 -18.19
CA LEU A 141 2.20 -14.57 -18.00
C LEU A 141 1.52 -15.00 -19.28
N ALA A 142 0.96 -14.06 -20.06
CA ALA A 142 0.33 -14.32 -21.34
C ALA A 142 1.34 -14.90 -22.37
N GLU A 143 2.52 -14.30 -22.47
CA GLU A 143 3.59 -14.82 -23.32
C GLU A 143 4.05 -16.24 -22.91
N ALA A 144 4.20 -16.47 -21.61
CA ALA A 144 4.59 -17.80 -21.11
C ALA A 144 3.52 -18.85 -21.44
N GLN A 145 2.24 -18.50 -21.34
CA GLN A 145 1.15 -19.40 -21.71
C GLN A 145 1.12 -19.68 -23.22
N LEU A 146 1.26 -18.67 -24.07
CA LEU A 146 1.31 -18.83 -25.52
C LEU A 146 2.46 -19.73 -25.97
N LYS A 147 3.64 -19.54 -25.34
CA LYS A 147 4.80 -20.44 -25.60
C LYS A 147 4.52 -21.88 -25.19
N ALA A 148 3.89 -22.09 -24.04
CA ALA A 148 3.51 -23.44 -23.56
C ALA A 148 2.48 -24.10 -24.48
N GLU A 149 1.58 -23.32 -25.11
CA GLU A 149 0.60 -23.80 -26.07
C GLU A 149 1.14 -23.95 -27.52
N GLY A 150 2.41 -23.63 -27.75
CA GLY A 150 3.05 -23.70 -29.08
C GLY A 150 2.51 -22.70 -30.11
N LYS A 151 1.92 -21.58 -29.64
CA LYS A 151 1.34 -20.52 -30.49
C LYS A 151 2.31 -19.39 -30.81
N VAL A 152 3.48 -19.41 -30.22
CA VAL A 152 4.59 -18.45 -30.48
C VAL A 152 5.91 -19.18 -30.42
#